data_1c9b3b12df9387898f4f3740bc73c03a
#
_entry.id   1c9b3b12df9387898f4f3740bc73c03a
#
_cell.length_a   1.000
_cell.length_b   1.000
_cell.length_c   1.000
_cell.angle_alpha   90.00
_cell.angle_beta   90.00
_cell.angle_gamma   90.00
#
_symmetry.space_group_name_H-M   'P 1'
#
loop_
_entity.id
_entity.type
_entity.pdbx_description
1 polymer ?
#
loop_
_entity_poly.entity_id
_entity_poly.type
_entity_poly.pdbx_seq_one_letter_code
_entity_poly.pdbx_strand_id
1 'polypeptide(L)'
;MLQKKNKNQNRNQGFTLVELIVVIVIILILAAVAVPSITRYVQKSKVAKCANQRHELATQFQIMGTDVPEIALCTLDGEVNNILGKNALDYMVEHGYCSEDITTCPVYNEKYDLEVSVENGQQHVEFLCSCVDSVKGYFSLCSKYYNEISDNGSKYLDRKVLLDKVANEKGFLKVSDSIKNATLFKDETLYWKPYFLTDGTMVLYGAVEGNNVWSGWYAYLIYYDGQFYQSMNKDGDKPKEANIASMKDINSKTMEDYLKNSNFDKVSK
;
A
#
# COMPACT_ATOMS: atom_id res chain seq x y z
N MET A 1 -62.46 -43.02 -48.01
CA MET A 1 -61.06 -43.12 -47.59
C MET A 1 -60.74 -41.91 -46.66
N LEU A 2 -60.74 -42.17 -45.35
CA LEU A 2 -60.44 -41.10 -44.33
C LEU A 2 -59.05 -41.36 -43.85
N GLN A 3 -58.10 -40.40 -44.15
CA GLN A 3 -56.75 -40.43 -43.65
C GLN A 3 -56.73 -39.97 -42.18
N LYS A 4 -56.28 -40.85 -41.30
CA LYS A 4 -56.02 -40.56 -39.88
C LYS A 4 -54.76 -39.73 -39.78
N LYS A 5 -54.91 -38.44 -39.40
CA LYS A 5 -53.79 -37.56 -39.07
C LYS A 5 -53.19 -37.99 -37.71
N ASN A 6 -51.98 -38.54 -37.74
CA ASN A 6 -51.21 -38.81 -36.54
C ASN A 6 -50.77 -37.47 -35.91
N LYS A 7 -51.33 -37.12 -34.76
CA LYS A 7 -50.88 -36.06 -33.90
C LYS A 7 -49.66 -36.58 -33.15
N ASN A 8 -48.43 -36.16 -33.55
CA ASN A 8 -47.25 -36.28 -32.73
C ASN A 8 -47.47 -35.43 -31.51
N GLN A 9 -47.75 -36.01 -30.34
CA GLN A 9 -47.70 -35.35 -29.05
C GLN A 9 -46.21 -35.19 -28.67
N ASN A 10 -45.69 -34.00 -28.87
CA ASN A 10 -44.46 -33.61 -28.20
C ASN A 10 -44.72 -33.67 -26.70
N ARG A 11 -44.27 -34.73 -26.03
CA ARG A 11 -44.20 -34.82 -24.58
C ARG A 11 -43.11 -33.86 -24.13
N ASN A 12 -43.49 -32.69 -23.67
CA ASN A 12 -42.62 -31.86 -22.86
C ASN A 12 -42.28 -32.65 -21.59
N GLN A 13 -41.11 -33.28 -21.57
CA GLN A 13 -40.58 -33.89 -20.36
C GLN A 13 -40.19 -32.74 -19.42
N GLY A 14 -41.00 -32.52 -18.38
CA GLY A 14 -40.65 -31.60 -17.31
C GLY A 14 -39.54 -32.18 -16.45
N PHE A 15 -38.66 -31.32 -15.96
CA PHE A 15 -37.60 -31.69 -14.99
C PHE A 15 -38.23 -32.26 -13.71
N THR A 16 -37.65 -33.33 -13.18
CA THR A 16 -38.04 -33.85 -11.86
C THR A 16 -37.43 -32.97 -10.77
N LEU A 17 -38.09 -32.92 -9.62
CA LEU A 17 -37.60 -32.16 -8.43
C LEU A 17 -36.24 -32.68 -8.00
N VAL A 18 -35.97 -33.98 -8.12
CA VAL A 18 -34.69 -34.60 -7.76
C VAL A 18 -33.56 -34.16 -8.70
N GLU A 19 -33.80 -34.08 -10.00
CA GLU A 19 -32.82 -33.57 -10.97
C GLU A 19 -32.44 -32.13 -10.67
N LEU A 20 -33.41 -31.30 -10.28
CA LEU A 20 -33.14 -29.90 -9.90
C LEU A 20 -32.27 -29.83 -8.65
N ILE A 21 -32.60 -30.60 -7.61
CA ILE A 21 -31.85 -30.61 -6.35
C ILE A 21 -30.39 -31.06 -6.58
N VAL A 22 -30.18 -32.13 -7.35
CA VAL A 22 -28.84 -32.62 -7.66
C VAL A 22 -27.99 -31.55 -8.36
N VAL A 23 -28.57 -30.85 -9.34
CA VAL A 23 -27.88 -29.78 -10.07
C VAL A 23 -27.47 -28.64 -9.14
N ILE A 24 -28.40 -28.18 -8.28
CA ILE A 24 -28.06 -27.07 -7.35
C ILE A 24 -26.99 -27.47 -6.33
N VAL A 25 -27.00 -28.71 -5.85
CA VAL A 25 -25.95 -29.20 -4.92
C VAL A 25 -24.58 -29.23 -5.60
N ILE A 26 -24.50 -29.70 -6.85
CA ILE A 26 -23.25 -29.72 -7.60
C ILE A 26 -22.76 -28.28 -7.83
N ILE A 27 -23.63 -27.35 -8.22
CA ILE A 27 -23.26 -25.93 -8.41
C ILE A 27 -22.76 -25.32 -7.10
N LEU A 28 -23.38 -25.59 -5.96
CA LEU A 28 -22.97 -25.09 -4.67
C LEU A 28 -21.57 -25.61 -4.28
N ILE A 29 -21.27 -26.89 -4.51
CA ILE A 29 -19.96 -27.47 -4.25
C ILE A 29 -18.88 -26.79 -5.13
N LEU A 30 -19.15 -26.63 -6.43
CA LEU A 30 -18.25 -25.99 -7.37
C LEU A 30 -18.03 -24.52 -7.02
N ALA A 31 -19.10 -23.79 -6.66
CA ALA A 31 -19.04 -22.40 -6.25
C ALA A 31 -18.19 -22.21 -4.97
N ALA A 32 -18.32 -23.10 -3.98
CA ALA A 32 -17.56 -23.03 -2.74
C ALA A 32 -16.03 -23.06 -2.95
N VAL A 33 -15.55 -23.75 -3.99
CA VAL A 33 -14.12 -23.81 -4.34
C VAL A 33 -13.73 -22.69 -5.31
N ALA A 34 -14.59 -22.35 -6.27
CA ALA A 34 -14.30 -21.39 -7.32
C ALA A 34 -14.26 -19.95 -6.82
N VAL A 35 -15.20 -19.55 -5.95
CA VAL A 35 -15.33 -18.15 -5.48
C VAL A 35 -14.07 -17.64 -4.78
N PRO A 36 -13.47 -18.33 -3.78
CA PRO A 36 -12.25 -17.83 -3.14
C PRO A 36 -11.06 -17.72 -4.10
N SER A 37 -10.98 -18.62 -5.10
CA SER A 37 -9.91 -18.59 -6.09
C SER A 37 -10.04 -17.39 -7.04
N ILE A 38 -11.24 -17.13 -7.54
CA ILE A 38 -11.54 -15.98 -8.42
C ILE A 38 -11.30 -14.67 -7.69
N THR A 39 -11.71 -14.55 -6.45
CA THR A 39 -11.50 -13.32 -5.65
C THR A 39 -10.02 -12.97 -5.50
N ARG A 40 -9.18 -13.97 -5.20
CA ARG A 40 -7.72 -13.79 -5.13
C ARG A 40 -7.11 -13.39 -6.49
N TYR A 41 -7.59 -13.98 -7.58
CA TYR A 41 -7.14 -13.66 -8.92
C TYR A 41 -7.51 -12.22 -9.31
N VAL A 42 -8.75 -11.79 -9.04
CA VAL A 42 -9.22 -10.43 -9.28
C VAL A 42 -8.39 -9.41 -8.48
N GLN A 43 -8.09 -9.72 -7.22
CA GLN A 43 -7.26 -8.84 -6.40
C GLN A 43 -5.83 -8.69 -6.96
N LYS A 44 -5.20 -9.80 -7.37
CA LYS A 44 -3.89 -9.75 -8.02
C LYS A 44 -3.92 -8.96 -9.33
N SER A 45 -4.98 -9.12 -10.13
CA SER A 45 -5.16 -8.36 -11.37
C SER A 45 -5.29 -6.86 -11.11
N LYS A 46 -6.02 -6.45 -10.07
CA LYS A 46 -6.14 -5.04 -9.68
C LYS A 46 -4.80 -4.45 -9.24
N VAL A 47 -3.99 -5.19 -8.46
CA VAL A 47 -2.64 -4.76 -8.04
C VAL A 47 -1.73 -4.61 -9.26
N ALA A 48 -1.74 -5.57 -10.19
CA ALA A 48 -0.97 -5.48 -11.43
C ALA A 48 -1.41 -4.29 -12.30
N LYS A 49 -2.73 -4.04 -12.41
CA LYS A 49 -3.24 -2.85 -13.10
C LYS A 49 -2.76 -1.56 -12.45
N CYS A 50 -2.76 -1.48 -11.11
CA CYS A 50 -2.24 -0.32 -10.39
C CYS A 50 -0.75 -0.07 -10.71
N ALA A 51 0.09 -1.11 -10.73
CA ALA A 51 1.51 -0.97 -11.07
C ALA A 51 1.71 -0.45 -12.50
N ASN A 52 0.95 -0.97 -13.46
CA ASN A 52 1.00 -0.52 -14.84
C ASN A 52 0.54 0.93 -15.01
N GLN A 53 -0.55 1.34 -14.36
CA GLN A 53 -1.05 2.72 -14.40
C GLN A 53 0.00 3.70 -13.84
N ARG A 54 0.66 3.36 -12.74
CA ARG A 54 1.72 4.22 -12.16
C ARG A 54 2.92 4.35 -13.09
N HIS A 55 3.33 3.27 -13.74
CA HIS A 55 4.41 3.32 -14.73
C HIS A 55 4.04 4.16 -15.95
N GLU A 56 2.81 4.03 -16.42
CA GLU A 56 2.26 4.83 -17.50
C GLU A 56 2.23 6.31 -17.14
N LEU A 57 1.72 6.67 -15.95
CA LEU A 57 1.71 8.04 -15.45
C LEU A 57 3.11 8.64 -15.35
N ALA A 58 4.10 7.88 -14.85
CA ALA A 58 5.48 8.35 -14.80
C ALA A 58 6.05 8.62 -16.19
N THR A 59 5.72 7.78 -17.15
CA THR A 59 6.12 7.99 -18.56
C THR A 59 5.46 9.23 -19.15
N GLN A 60 4.18 9.42 -18.94
CA GLN A 60 3.44 10.59 -19.41
C GLN A 60 3.92 11.90 -18.74
N PHE A 61 4.29 11.83 -17.47
CA PHE A 61 4.90 12.96 -16.76
C PHE A 61 6.24 13.37 -17.41
N GLN A 62 7.07 12.41 -17.80
CA GLN A 62 8.32 12.70 -18.51
C GLN A 62 8.07 13.36 -19.87
N ILE A 63 7.03 12.94 -20.59
CA ILE A 63 6.60 13.58 -21.83
C ILE A 63 6.15 15.02 -21.57
N MET A 64 5.32 15.23 -20.53
CA MET A 64 4.91 16.57 -20.10
C MET A 64 6.12 17.47 -19.77
N GLY A 65 7.20 16.91 -19.22
CA GLY A 65 8.45 17.63 -18.97
C GLY A 65 9.14 18.15 -20.21
N THR A 66 8.82 17.63 -21.41
CA THR A 66 9.31 18.20 -22.67
C THR A 66 8.55 19.46 -23.09
N ASP A 67 7.28 19.56 -22.72
CA ASP A 67 6.41 20.69 -23.00
C ASP A 67 6.49 21.78 -21.93
N VAL A 68 6.79 21.39 -20.68
CA VAL A 68 6.99 22.27 -19.52
C VAL A 68 8.37 21.98 -18.92
N PRO A 69 9.47 22.48 -19.53
CA PRO A 69 10.84 22.11 -19.11
C PRO A 69 11.18 22.47 -17.67
N GLU A 70 10.50 23.44 -17.07
CA GLU A 70 10.73 23.89 -15.70
C GLU A 70 10.47 22.77 -14.67
N ILE A 71 9.54 21.85 -14.94
CA ILE A 71 9.26 20.76 -14.02
C ILE A 71 10.37 19.70 -13.98
N ALA A 72 11.18 19.60 -15.05
CA ALA A 72 12.31 18.67 -15.09
C ALA A 72 13.46 19.07 -14.14
N LEU A 73 13.44 20.30 -13.65
CA LEU A 73 14.41 20.85 -12.69
C LEU A 73 13.93 20.76 -11.24
N CYS A 74 12.65 20.40 -11.01
CA CYS A 74 12.08 20.27 -9.67
C CYS A 74 12.73 19.13 -8.91
N THR A 75 12.93 19.35 -7.63
CA THR A 75 13.46 18.36 -6.67
C THR A 75 12.40 17.80 -5.74
N LEU A 76 11.22 18.46 -5.69
CA LEU A 76 10.08 18.10 -4.86
C LEU A 76 8.77 18.21 -5.67
N ASP A 77 7.80 17.39 -5.31
CA ASP A 77 6.44 17.40 -5.88
C ASP A 77 5.72 18.74 -5.68
N GLY A 78 5.93 19.39 -4.53
CA GLY A 78 5.38 20.73 -4.25
C GLY A 78 5.86 21.81 -5.21
N GLU A 79 7.10 21.74 -5.70
CA GLU A 79 7.64 22.67 -6.71
C GLU A 79 6.92 22.46 -8.06
N VAL A 80 6.70 21.19 -8.46
CA VAL A 80 5.95 20.84 -9.67
C VAL A 80 4.54 21.44 -9.63
N ASN A 81 3.82 21.20 -8.53
CA ASN A 81 2.46 21.69 -8.35
C ASN A 81 2.39 23.23 -8.38
N ASN A 82 3.39 23.92 -7.83
CA ASN A 82 3.50 25.37 -7.88
C ASN A 82 3.71 25.89 -9.32
N ILE A 83 4.57 25.26 -10.12
CA ILE A 83 4.81 25.61 -11.52
C ILE A 83 3.54 25.40 -12.35
N LEU A 84 2.86 24.27 -12.15
CA LEU A 84 1.64 23.92 -12.88
C LEU A 84 0.41 24.70 -12.40
N GLY A 85 0.47 25.35 -11.23
CA GLY A 85 -0.64 26.06 -10.59
C GLY A 85 -1.74 25.14 -10.05
N LYS A 86 -1.54 23.84 -10.09
CA LYS A 86 -2.48 22.80 -9.61
C LYS A 86 -1.75 21.46 -9.38
N ASN A 87 -2.48 20.46 -8.89
CA ASN A 87 -1.96 19.10 -8.78
C ASN A 87 -1.53 18.55 -10.15
N ALA A 88 -0.40 17.89 -10.20
CA ALA A 88 0.19 17.37 -11.44
C ALA A 88 -0.73 16.41 -12.20
N LEU A 89 -1.46 15.50 -11.50
CA LEU A 89 -2.41 14.60 -12.15
C LEU A 89 -3.58 15.35 -12.80
N ASP A 90 -4.11 16.36 -12.10
CA ASP A 90 -5.21 17.15 -12.62
C ASP A 90 -4.76 17.96 -13.87
N TYR A 91 -3.53 18.45 -13.85
CA TYR A 91 -2.92 19.12 -15.01
C TYR A 91 -2.75 18.15 -16.19
N MET A 92 -2.24 16.92 -15.92
CA MET A 92 -2.03 15.91 -16.96
C MET A 92 -3.35 15.50 -17.65
N VAL A 93 -4.42 15.34 -16.86
CA VAL A 93 -5.77 15.04 -17.42
C VAL A 93 -6.28 16.19 -18.26
N GLU A 94 -6.24 17.41 -17.75
CA GLU A 94 -6.76 18.61 -18.45
C GLU A 94 -6.05 18.88 -19.77
N HIS A 95 -4.74 18.62 -19.86
CA HIS A 95 -3.94 18.84 -21.05
C HIS A 95 -3.79 17.58 -21.94
N GLY A 96 -4.49 16.50 -21.60
CA GLY A 96 -4.56 15.29 -22.41
C GLY A 96 -3.33 14.39 -22.38
N TYR A 97 -2.44 14.54 -21.40
CA TYR A 97 -1.31 13.62 -21.21
C TYR A 97 -1.75 12.26 -20.71
N CYS A 98 -2.83 12.20 -19.95
CA CYS A 98 -3.42 10.95 -19.50
C CYS A 98 -4.94 11.03 -19.39
N SER A 99 -5.60 9.88 -19.36
CA SER A 99 -7.04 9.79 -19.09
C SER A 99 -7.31 9.73 -17.58
N GLU A 100 -8.47 10.21 -17.15
CA GLU A 100 -8.83 10.28 -15.73
C GLU A 100 -8.89 8.88 -15.07
N ASP A 101 -9.26 7.84 -15.81
CA ASP A 101 -9.40 6.47 -15.31
C ASP A 101 -8.07 5.83 -14.86
N ILE A 102 -6.92 6.32 -15.36
CA ILE A 102 -5.60 5.84 -14.91
C ILE A 102 -5.03 6.62 -13.74
N THR A 103 -5.65 7.71 -13.33
CA THR A 103 -5.18 8.53 -12.19
C THR A 103 -5.57 7.98 -10.83
N THR A 104 -6.40 6.93 -10.81
CA THR A 104 -6.99 6.37 -9.61
C THR A 104 -6.66 4.89 -9.44
N CYS A 105 -6.24 4.52 -8.24
CA CYS A 105 -5.92 3.15 -7.89
C CYS A 105 -7.15 2.22 -7.98
N PRO A 106 -7.10 1.14 -8.77
CA PRO A 106 -8.23 0.23 -8.93
C PRO A 106 -8.52 -0.65 -7.68
N VAL A 107 -7.64 -0.62 -6.67
CA VAL A 107 -7.82 -1.35 -5.41
C VAL A 107 -8.54 -0.52 -4.38
N TYR A 108 -8.07 0.70 -4.13
CA TYR A 108 -8.60 1.58 -3.07
C TYR A 108 -9.44 2.74 -3.60
N ASN A 109 -9.48 2.95 -4.90
CA ASN A 109 -10.21 4.05 -5.54
C ASN A 109 -9.74 5.44 -5.05
N GLU A 110 -8.43 5.56 -4.80
CA GLU A 110 -7.78 6.82 -4.41
C GLU A 110 -6.84 7.28 -5.52
N LYS A 111 -6.71 8.60 -5.70
CA LYS A 111 -5.75 9.18 -6.64
C LYS A 111 -4.32 8.82 -6.22
N TYR A 112 -3.46 8.67 -7.21
CA TYR A 112 -2.04 8.50 -6.96
C TYR A 112 -1.41 9.80 -6.46
N ASP A 113 -0.39 9.69 -5.63
CA ASP A 113 0.42 10.82 -5.19
C ASP A 113 1.71 10.87 -6.02
N LEU A 114 2.08 12.05 -6.51
CA LEU A 114 3.35 12.28 -7.18
C LEU A 114 4.47 12.36 -6.13
N GLU A 115 5.57 11.63 -6.36
CA GLU A 115 6.82 11.81 -5.64
C GLU A 115 7.92 12.19 -6.65
N VAL A 116 8.60 13.30 -6.37
CA VAL A 116 9.77 13.74 -7.13
C VAL A 116 10.97 13.73 -6.21
N SER A 117 12.04 13.08 -6.64
CA SER A 117 13.31 13.02 -5.92
C SER A 117 14.47 13.18 -6.88
N VAL A 118 15.67 13.48 -6.37
CA VAL A 118 16.88 13.54 -7.16
C VAL A 118 17.86 12.48 -6.67
N GLU A 119 18.19 11.54 -7.56
CA GLU A 119 19.19 10.50 -7.31
C GLU A 119 20.35 10.65 -8.30
N ASN A 120 21.56 10.75 -7.78
CA ASN A 120 22.78 10.94 -8.59
C ASN A 120 22.72 12.13 -9.58
N GLY A 121 22.01 13.21 -9.21
CA GLY A 121 21.85 14.40 -10.06
C GLY A 121 20.81 14.24 -11.18
N GLN A 122 20.05 13.15 -11.19
CA GLN A 122 18.94 12.93 -12.12
C GLN A 122 17.61 12.98 -11.36
N GLN A 123 16.63 13.64 -11.97
CA GLN A 123 15.27 13.63 -11.44
C GLN A 123 14.68 12.22 -11.56
N HIS A 124 14.17 11.71 -10.45
CA HIS A 124 13.39 10.49 -10.39
C HIS A 124 11.95 10.83 -10.06
N VAL A 125 11.03 10.30 -10.85
CA VAL A 125 9.59 10.56 -10.74
C VAL A 125 8.86 9.25 -10.51
N GLU A 126 8.08 9.19 -9.46
CA GLU A 126 7.28 8.01 -9.12
C GLU A 126 5.86 8.43 -8.74
N PHE A 127 4.86 7.67 -9.17
CA PHE A 127 3.50 7.80 -8.67
C PHE A 127 3.26 6.75 -7.60
N LEU A 128 2.94 7.18 -6.39
CA LEU A 128 2.77 6.35 -5.22
C LEU A 128 1.33 5.85 -5.09
N CYS A 129 1.20 4.64 -4.58
CA CYS A 129 -0.09 4.07 -4.22
C CYS A 129 0.04 3.21 -2.96
N SER A 130 -0.87 3.39 -2.03
CA SER A 130 -0.95 2.61 -0.80
C SER A 130 -1.31 1.14 -0.99
N CYS A 131 -1.85 0.76 -2.17
CA CYS A 131 -2.21 -0.63 -2.48
C CYS A 131 -1.04 -1.51 -2.92
N VAL A 132 0.05 -0.89 -3.36
CA VAL A 132 1.25 -1.60 -3.75
C VAL A 132 1.99 -1.97 -2.47
N ASP A 133 2.64 -3.12 -2.47
CA ASP A 133 3.52 -3.63 -1.41
C ASP A 133 4.80 -2.76 -1.32
N SER A 134 4.61 -1.46 -1.29
CA SER A 134 5.61 -0.41 -1.27
C SER A 134 5.53 0.29 0.07
N VAL A 135 6.59 0.16 0.83
CA VAL A 135 6.75 0.88 2.10
C VAL A 135 6.66 2.39 1.89
N LYS A 136 7.16 2.91 0.76
CA LYS A 136 7.07 4.33 0.39
C LYS A 136 5.61 4.80 0.25
N GLY A 137 4.79 4.07 -0.53
CA GLY A 137 3.38 4.43 -0.69
C GLY A 137 2.58 4.36 0.62
N TYR A 138 2.87 3.36 1.45
CA TYR A 138 2.28 3.26 2.79
C TYR A 138 2.75 4.39 3.71
N PHE A 139 4.02 4.77 3.64
CA PHE A 139 4.57 5.91 4.36
C PHE A 139 3.87 7.21 3.96
N SER A 140 3.69 7.45 2.67
CA SER A 140 2.97 8.64 2.16
C SER A 140 1.53 8.68 2.67
N LEU A 141 0.80 7.56 2.62
CA LEU A 141 -0.54 7.46 3.18
C LEU A 141 -0.58 7.80 4.68
N CYS A 142 0.33 7.24 5.47
CA CYS A 142 0.39 7.51 6.90
C CYS A 142 0.74 8.98 7.18
N SER A 143 1.61 9.60 6.38
CA SER A 143 1.96 11.01 6.47
C SER A 143 0.75 11.91 6.15
N LYS A 144 -0.03 11.55 5.13
CA LYS A 144 -1.28 12.24 4.80
C LYS A 144 -2.27 12.19 5.98
N TYR A 145 -2.49 11.01 6.56
CA TYR A 145 -3.37 10.86 7.73
C TYR A 145 -2.85 11.65 8.94
N TYR A 146 -1.54 11.69 9.15
CA TYR A 146 -0.93 12.50 10.19
C TYR A 146 -1.24 13.99 9.98
N ASN A 147 -1.06 14.51 8.77
CA ASN A 147 -1.32 15.90 8.43
C ASN A 147 -2.80 16.26 8.60
N GLU A 148 -3.72 15.42 8.12
CA GLU A 148 -5.17 15.61 8.28
C GLU A 148 -5.59 15.71 9.76
N ILE A 149 -4.95 14.94 10.64
CA ILE A 149 -5.27 14.95 12.07
C ILE A 149 -4.59 16.13 12.77
N SER A 150 -3.35 16.51 12.36
CA SER A 150 -2.59 17.60 12.97
C SER A 150 -3.15 18.99 12.64
N ASP A 151 -3.75 19.17 11.47
CA ASP A 151 -4.39 20.44 11.05
C ASP A 151 -5.57 20.84 11.94
N ASN A 152 -6.11 19.94 12.74
CA ASN A 152 -7.15 20.23 13.72
C ASN A 152 -6.66 20.89 15.03
N GLY A 153 -5.45 21.47 15.05
CA GLY A 153 -4.94 22.32 16.12
C GLY A 153 -4.30 21.62 17.31
N SER A 154 -4.09 20.32 17.23
CA SER A 154 -3.36 19.58 18.26
C SER A 154 -1.87 19.57 17.96
N LYS A 155 -1.08 20.23 18.79
CA LYS A 155 0.39 20.29 18.72
C LYS A 155 1.06 18.96 19.08
N TYR A 156 0.30 18.02 19.65
CA TYR A 156 0.72 16.69 20.03
C TYR A 156 -0.36 15.69 19.57
N LEU A 157 -0.10 15.09 18.42
CA LEU A 157 -0.94 13.97 17.99
C LEU A 157 -0.66 12.78 18.91
N ASP A 158 -1.67 12.32 19.62
CA ASP A 158 -1.57 11.04 20.29
C ASP A 158 -1.33 9.98 19.21
N ARG A 159 -0.17 9.31 19.29
CA ARG A 159 0.18 8.15 18.45
C ARG A 159 -1.00 7.19 18.25
N LYS A 160 -1.83 7.06 19.27
CA LYS A 160 -3.03 6.26 19.29
C LYS A 160 -3.98 6.66 18.17
N VAL A 161 -4.27 7.93 18.03
CA VAL A 161 -5.24 8.44 17.04
C VAL A 161 -4.80 8.11 15.62
N LEU A 162 -3.51 8.26 15.30
CA LEU A 162 -2.99 7.88 13.99
C LEU A 162 -3.07 6.36 13.76
N LEU A 163 -2.67 5.55 14.74
CA LEU A 163 -2.74 4.09 14.63
C LEU A 163 -4.17 3.60 14.46
N ASP A 164 -5.13 4.17 15.19
CA ASP A 164 -6.56 3.84 15.05
C ASP A 164 -7.07 4.22 13.66
N LYS A 165 -6.74 5.41 13.17
CA LYS A 165 -7.15 5.83 11.83
C LYS A 165 -6.62 4.89 10.76
N VAL A 166 -5.33 4.57 10.80
CA VAL A 166 -4.71 3.63 9.84
C VAL A 166 -5.33 2.25 9.95
N ALA A 167 -5.48 1.71 11.17
CA ALA A 167 -6.04 0.38 11.38
C ALA A 167 -7.49 0.25 10.89
N ASN A 168 -8.30 1.28 11.11
CA ASN A 168 -9.72 1.26 10.76
C ASN A 168 -9.97 1.52 9.27
N GLU A 169 -9.16 2.35 8.61
CA GLU A 169 -9.40 2.73 7.22
C GLU A 169 -8.70 1.82 6.22
N LYS A 170 -7.46 1.39 6.49
CA LYS A 170 -6.65 0.63 5.51
C LYS A 170 -6.02 -0.65 6.06
N GLY A 171 -5.89 -0.75 7.36
CA GLY A 171 -5.12 -1.80 8.01
C GLY A 171 -3.61 -1.52 7.98
N PHE A 172 -2.84 -2.37 8.65
CA PHE A 172 -1.39 -2.29 8.63
C PHE A 172 -0.81 -3.04 7.42
N LEU A 173 0.13 -2.39 6.73
CA LEU A 173 0.81 -3.01 5.60
C LEU A 173 1.71 -4.15 6.09
N LYS A 174 1.53 -5.35 5.54
CA LYS A 174 2.41 -6.48 5.83
C LYS A 174 3.81 -6.22 5.26
N VAL A 175 4.85 -6.51 6.04
CA VAL A 175 6.24 -6.45 5.56
C VAL A 175 6.41 -7.47 4.45
N SER A 176 6.90 -7.04 3.28
CA SER A 176 7.06 -7.91 2.12
C SER A 176 8.12 -8.98 2.34
N ASP A 177 7.96 -10.12 1.65
CA ASP A 177 8.91 -11.23 1.76
C ASP A 177 10.29 -10.84 1.22
N SER A 178 10.38 -9.92 0.26
CA SER A 178 11.67 -9.41 -0.24
C SER A 178 12.46 -8.67 0.85
N ILE A 179 11.78 -7.86 1.66
CA ILE A 179 12.40 -7.16 2.80
C ILE A 179 12.76 -8.17 3.90
N LYS A 180 11.83 -9.04 4.29
CA LYS A 180 12.05 -10.04 5.34
C LYS A 180 13.24 -10.96 5.02
N ASN A 181 13.35 -11.43 3.79
CA ASN A 181 14.44 -12.32 3.36
C ASN A 181 15.81 -11.65 3.42
N ALA A 182 15.88 -10.32 3.38
CA ALA A 182 17.10 -9.54 3.57
C ALA A 182 17.43 -9.29 5.07
N THR A 183 16.61 -9.79 5.99
CA THR A 183 16.73 -9.54 7.43
C THR A 183 16.86 -10.84 8.24
N LEU A 184 17.12 -10.69 9.54
CA LEU A 184 17.14 -11.80 10.49
C LEU A 184 15.73 -12.35 10.83
N PHE A 185 14.65 -11.67 10.38
CA PHE A 185 13.27 -11.93 10.78
C PHE A 185 12.44 -12.57 9.66
N LYS A 186 13.05 -13.38 8.80
CA LYS A 186 12.40 -14.01 7.64
C LYS A 186 11.20 -14.90 8.00
N ASP A 187 11.19 -15.48 9.19
CA ASP A 187 10.14 -16.41 9.64
C ASP A 187 9.00 -15.67 10.38
N GLU A 188 9.15 -14.38 10.66
CA GLU A 188 8.16 -13.59 11.37
C GLU A 188 7.13 -12.97 10.44
N THR A 189 5.89 -12.88 10.89
CA THR A 189 4.86 -12.08 10.19
C THR A 189 4.82 -10.70 10.79
N LEU A 190 5.39 -9.74 10.06
CA LEU A 190 5.53 -8.36 10.51
C LEU A 190 4.63 -7.43 9.71
N TYR A 191 4.19 -6.35 10.38
CA TYR A 191 3.38 -5.28 9.81
C TYR A 191 4.01 -3.93 10.08
N TRP A 192 3.99 -3.05 9.08
CA TRP A 192 4.44 -1.67 9.21
C TRP A 192 3.42 -0.86 9.99
N LYS A 193 3.88 -0.16 11.02
CA LYS A 193 3.08 0.74 11.84
C LYS A 193 3.72 2.12 11.84
N PRO A 194 2.93 3.20 11.66
CA PRO A 194 3.48 4.55 11.67
C PRO A 194 3.84 5.01 13.09
N TYR A 195 4.90 5.78 13.13
CA TYR A 195 5.34 6.52 14.32
C TYR A 195 5.84 7.89 13.88
N PHE A 196 5.70 8.90 14.72
CA PHE A 196 6.26 10.22 14.46
C PHE A 196 7.16 10.67 15.59
N LEU A 197 8.23 11.31 15.22
CA LEU A 197 9.24 11.85 16.11
C LEU A 197 8.76 13.19 16.72
N THR A 198 9.51 13.74 17.65
CA THR A 198 9.15 15.00 18.34
C THR A 198 9.06 16.22 17.43
N ASP A 199 9.70 16.19 16.27
CA ASP A 199 9.64 17.24 15.24
C ASP A 199 8.61 16.97 14.14
N GLY A 200 7.79 15.92 14.29
CA GLY A 200 6.78 15.52 13.30
C GLY A 200 7.30 14.64 12.17
N THR A 201 8.60 14.31 12.18
CA THR A 201 9.15 13.39 11.18
C THR A 201 8.54 12.01 11.34
N MET A 202 8.00 11.46 10.26
CA MET A 202 7.41 10.11 10.22
C MET A 202 8.49 9.04 10.12
N VAL A 203 8.29 7.95 10.82
CA VAL A 203 9.00 6.69 10.66
C VAL A 203 8.01 5.54 10.63
N LEU A 204 8.35 4.42 9.99
CA LEU A 204 7.58 3.19 10.11
C LEU A 204 8.39 2.18 10.93
N TYR A 205 7.72 1.45 11.81
CA TYR A 205 8.33 0.34 12.52
C TYR A 205 7.60 -0.96 12.22
N GLY A 206 8.35 -2.03 12.01
CA GLY A 206 7.84 -3.38 11.76
C GLY A 206 7.67 -4.14 13.06
N ALA A 207 6.46 -4.60 13.34
CA ALA A 207 6.11 -5.38 14.54
C ALA A 207 5.15 -6.52 14.19
N VAL A 208 5.07 -7.55 15.03
CA VAL A 208 4.10 -8.64 14.87
C VAL A 208 2.67 -8.14 15.02
N GLU A 209 1.75 -8.80 14.32
CA GLU A 209 0.33 -8.57 14.47
C GLU A 209 -0.16 -9.19 15.79
N GLY A 210 -0.94 -8.46 16.53
CA GLY A 210 -1.88 -9.12 17.41
C GLY A 210 -1.70 -9.01 18.90
N ASN A 211 -0.75 -8.33 19.43
CA ASN A 211 -0.76 -8.02 20.85
C ASN A 211 -1.00 -6.53 21.05
N ASN A 212 -2.29 -6.16 21.11
CA ASN A 212 -2.72 -4.79 21.36
C ASN A 212 -2.00 -3.77 20.47
N VAL A 213 -2.72 -3.18 19.54
CA VAL A 213 -2.32 -2.00 18.76
C VAL A 213 -1.60 -0.95 19.63
N TRP A 214 -1.73 -1.06 20.92
CA TRP A 214 -1.34 -0.15 21.99
C TRP A 214 -0.08 -0.54 22.77
N SER A 215 0.36 -1.81 22.79
CA SER A 215 1.55 -2.23 23.56
C SER A 215 2.86 -2.16 22.76
N GLY A 216 2.84 -1.56 21.60
CA GLY A 216 3.92 -1.56 20.62
C GLY A 216 5.12 -0.65 20.95
N TRP A 217 5.78 -0.92 22.07
CA TRP A 217 7.11 -0.36 22.36
C TRP A 217 8.25 -1.24 21.83
N TYR A 218 7.95 -2.18 20.94
CA TYR A 218 8.91 -3.13 20.39
C TYR A 218 8.84 -3.14 18.88
N ALA A 219 10.01 -3.14 18.23
CA ALA A 219 10.15 -3.19 16.80
C ALA A 219 11.24 -4.18 16.38
N TYR A 220 10.96 -4.91 15.32
CA TYR A 220 11.91 -5.77 14.62
C TYR A 220 12.66 -5.01 13.54
N LEU A 221 11.94 -4.11 12.87
CA LEU A 221 12.42 -3.31 11.75
C LEU A 221 12.05 -1.84 11.95
N ILE A 222 12.84 -0.95 11.38
CA ILE A 222 12.52 0.47 11.22
C ILE A 222 12.77 0.85 9.75
N TYR A 223 11.84 1.61 9.17
CA TYR A 223 12.03 2.31 7.91
C TYR A 223 12.12 3.80 8.19
N TYR A 224 13.25 4.40 7.86
CA TYR A 224 13.55 5.80 8.07
C TYR A 224 14.45 6.32 6.96
N ASP A 225 14.15 7.47 6.41
CA ASP A 225 14.93 8.15 5.35
C ASP A 225 15.30 7.22 4.17
N GLY A 226 14.28 6.51 3.63
CA GLY A 226 14.47 5.61 2.51
C GLY A 226 15.25 4.31 2.83
N GLN A 227 15.66 4.10 4.07
CA GLN A 227 16.48 2.97 4.48
C GLN A 227 15.75 2.03 5.44
N PHE A 228 16.10 0.74 5.39
CA PHE A 228 15.62 -0.25 6.33
C PHE A 228 16.69 -0.55 7.37
N TYR A 229 16.26 -0.67 8.61
CA TYR A 229 17.08 -1.04 9.76
C TYR A 229 16.46 -2.23 10.45
N GLN A 230 17.28 -3.14 10.96
CA GLN A 230 16.83 -4.32 11.69
C GLN A 230 17.41 -4.35 13.10
N SER A 231 16.64 -4.83 14.05
CA SER A 231 17.13 -5.08 15.40
C SER A 231 18.20 -6.18 15.39
N MET A 232 19.31 -5.90 16.04
CA MET A 232 20.40 -6.86 16.27
C MET A 232 20.33 -7.52 17.65
N ASN A 233 19.29 -7.24 18.40
CA ASN A 233 19.07 -7.90 19.69
C ASN A 233 18.84 -9.39 19.52
N LYS A 234 19.28 -10.15 20.52
CA LYS A 234 19.11 -11.61 20.55
C LYS A 234 18.63 -12.07 21.93
N ASP A 235 17.88 -13.16 21.91
CA ASP A 235 17.53 -13.95 23.09
C ASP A 235 18.09 -15.37 22.85
N GLY A 236 19.23 -15.65 23.46
CA GLY A 236 20.08 -16.77 23.03
C GLY A 236 20.60 -16.51 21.60
N ASP A 237 20.40 -17.48 20.70
CA ASP A 237 20.80 -17.37 19.29
C ASP A 237 19.68 -16.82 18.40
N LYS A 238 18.48 -16.55 18.93
CA LYS A 238 17.33 -16.10 18.15
C LYS A 238 17.27 -14.57 18.10
N PRO A 239 17.05 -13.98 16.89
CA PRO A 239 16.82 -12.54 16.75
C PRO A 239 15.59 -12.12 17.56
N LYS A 240 15.63 -10.92 18.13
CA LYS A 240 14.60 -10.36 19.00
C LYS A 240 14.31 -8.91 18.65
N GLU A 241 13.08 -8.48 18.95
CA GLU A 241 12.69 -7.08 18.85
C GLU A 241 13.51 -6.17 19.77
N ALA A 242 13.67 -4.91 19.37
CA ALA A 242 14.21 -3.85 20.20
C ALA A 242 13.10 -3.05 20.88
N ASN A 243 13.34 -2.60 22.11
CA ASN A 243 12.45 -1.66 22.78
C ASN A 243 12.63 -0.27 22.18
N ILE A 244 11.55 0.32 21.64
CA ILE A 244 11.52 1.64 21.02
C ILE A 244 10.83 2.71 21.89
N ALA A 245 10.61 2.46 23.17
CA ALA A 245 9.93 3.41 24.06
C ALA A 245 10.61 4.78 24.13
N SER A 246 11.94 4.82 24.07
CA SER A 246 12.73 6.05 24.06
C SER A 246 12.66 6.83 22.75
N MET A 247 12.10 6.24 21.68
CA MET A 247 11.91 6.95 20.40
C MET A 247 10.96 8.17 20.53
N LYS A 248 10.12 8.18 21.57
CA LYS A 248 9.25 9.33 21.90
C LYS A 248 10.00 10.66 22.14
N ASP A 249 11.27 10.58 22.52
CA ASP A 249 12.11 11.75 22.84
C ASP A 249 13.08 12.11 21.70
N ILE A 250 12.98 11.42 20.56
CA ILE A 250 13.88 11.53 19.41
C ILE A 250 13.27 12.45 18.34
N ASN A 251 14.16 13.20 17.66
CA ASN A 251 13.84 13.99 16.47
C ASN A 251 14.67 13.52 15.27
N SER A 252 14.42 14.06 14.07
CA SER A 252 15.13 13.70 12.85
C SER A 252 16.64 13.82 12.94
N LYS A 253 17.15 14.83 13.67
CA LYS A 253 18.60 15.08 13.81
C LYS A 253 19.30 14.07 14.71
N THR A 254 18.57 13.43 15.61
CA THR A 254 19.11 12.47 16.61
C THR A 254 18.74 11.02 16.26
N MET A 255 18.00 10.81 15.17
CA MET A 255 17.49 9.49 14.82
C MET A 255 18.59 8.49 14.45
N GLU A 256 19.64 8.91 13.76
CA GLU A 256 20.75 8.03 13.42
C GLU A 256 21.53 7.54 14.66
N ASP A 257 21.80 8.46 15.59
CA ASP A 257 22.44 8.12 16.87
C ASP A 257 21.54 7.18 17.70
N TYR A 258 20.23 7.43 17.68
CA TYR A 258 19.26 6.57 18.32
C TYR A 258 19.29 5.15 17.75
N LEU A 259 19.25 4.99 16.43
CA LEU A 259 19.27 3.69 15.78
C LEU A 259 20.54 2.89 16.19
N LYS A 260 21.68 3.53 16.16
CA LYS A 260 22.95 2.93 16.56
C LYS A 260 22.96 2.52 18.04
N ASN A 261 22.51 3.42 18.93
CA ASN A 261 22.49 3.17 20.38
C ASN A 261 21.42 2.15 20.79
N SER A 262 20.37 2.00 20.01
CA SER A 262 19.29 1.03 20.21
C SER A 262 19.51 -0.30 19.49
N ASN A 263 20.73 -0.53 18.98
CA ASN A 263 21.15 -1.78 18.36
C ASN A 263 20.37 -2.14 17.08
N PHE A 264 20.13 -1.11 16.26
CA PHE A 264 19.57 -1.28 14.93
C PHE A 264 20.68 -1.13 13.88
N ASP A 265 20.84 -2.12 13.03
CA ASP A 265 21.77 -2.08 11.92
C ASP A 265 21.03 -1.89 10.59
N LYS A 266 21.68 -1.16 9.68
CA LYS A 266 21.18 -0.96 8.33
C LYS A 266 21.13 -2.30 7.58
N VAL A 267 19.99 -2.57 6.95
CA VAL A 267 19.82 -3.77 6.11
C VAL A 267 20.56 -3.54 4.79
N SER A 268 21.57 -4.35 4.52
CA SER A 268 22.25 -4.36 3.22
C SER A 268 21.35 -5.02 2.19
N LYS A 269 21.10 -4.34 1.07
CA LYS A 269 20.41 -4.95 -0.07
C LYS A 269 21.31 -5.89 -0.81
#